data_f884cfbc49172265d5d3ab40fcf06c14
#
_entry.id   f884cfbc49172265d5d3ab40fcf06c14
#
_cell.length_a   1.000
_cell.length_b   1.000
_cell.length_c   1.000
_cell.angle_alpha   90.00
_cell.angle_beta   90.00
_cell.angle_gamma   90.00
#
_symmetry.space_group_name_H-M   'P 1'
#
loop_
_entity.id
_entity.type
_entity.pdbx_description
1 polymer ?
#
loop_
_entity_poly.entity_id
_entity_poly.type
_entity_poly.pdbx_seq_one_letter_code
_entity_poly.pdbx_strand_id
1 'polypeptide(L)'
;MVTIEKLNAFGADTKDGLARCYGSKDLYLKLVCMIPGDKNFETLQQSVAAGDYRQGFEAAHALKGVLGNLSLTPLYERISALTELLRAQQAADYAPMLAEIAALRNELAAMCG
;
A
#
# COMPACT_ATOMS: atom_id res chain seq x y z
N MET A 1 -11.81 14.18 -6.12
CA MET A 1 -11.80 14.22 -4.65
C MET A 1 -12.12 12.85 -4.08
N VAL A 2 -11.36 12.41 -3.11
CA VAL A 2 -11.58 11.12 -2.45
C VAL A 2 -12.85 11.15 -1.60
N THR A 3 -13.58 10.03 -1.61
CA THR A 3 -14.79 9.84 -0.79
C THR A 3 -14.79 8.44 -0.19
N ILE A 4 -15.60 8.26 0.84
CA ILE A 4 -15.78 6.92 1.44
C ILE A 4 -16.32 5.94 0.40
N GLU A 5 -17.27 6.39 -0.43
CA GLU A 5 -17.86 5.55 -1.49
C GLU A 5 -16.82 5.10 -2.51
N LYS A 6 -15.92 6.00 -2.92
CA LYS A 6 -14.83 5.66 -3.85
C LYS A 6 -13.88 4.66 -3.23
N LEU A 7 -13.56 4.82 -1.94
CA LEU A 7 -12.70 3.87 -1.23
C LEU A 7 -13.37 2.51 -1.07
N ASN A 8 -14.67 2.47 -0.82
CA ASN A 8 -15.41 1.21 -0.81
C ASN A 8 -15.33 0.51 -2.16
N ALA A 9 -15.50 1.24 -3.25
CA ALA A 9 -15.39 0.71 -4.61
C ALA A 9 -13.98 0.22 -4.91
N PHE A 10 -12.97 0.89 -4.36
CA PHE A 10 -11.56 0.46 -4.46
C PHE A 10 -11.31 -0.86 -3.74
N GLY A 11 -12.11 -1.19 -2.73
CA GLY A 11 -11.98 -2.41 -1.94
C GLY A 11 -11.46 -2.20 -0.52
N ALA A 12 -11.33 -0.95 -0.08
CA ALA A 12 -10.92 -0.66 1.29
C ALA A 12 -12.01 -1.04 2.29
N ASP A 13 -11.60 -1.45 3.48
CA ASP A 13 -12.51 -1.63 4.61
C ASP A 13 -12.66 -0.30 5.34
N THR A 14 -13.51 0.57 4.80
CA THR A 14 -13.65 1.94 5.31
C THR A 14 -14.23 1.98 6.71
N LYS A 15 -15.06 1.02 7.08
CA LYS A 15 -15.62 0.95 8.43
C LYS A 15 -14.50 0.74 9.46
N ASP A 16 -13.61 -0.20 9.20
CA ASP A 16 -12.47 -0.47 10.06
C ASP A 16 -11.48 0.71 10.06
N GLY A 17 -11.18 1.26 8.88
CA GLY A 17 -10.29 2.40 8.75
C GLY A 17 -10.78 3.63 9.50
N LEU A 18 -12.07 3.92 9.40
CA LEU A 18 -12.69 5.02 10.14
C LEU A 18 -12.60 4.80 11.66
N ALA A 19 -12.85 3.56 12.12
CA ALA A 19 -12.75 3.23 13.54
C ALA A 19 -11.33 3.47 14.07
N ARG A 20 -10.32 3.12 13.28
CA ARG A 20 -8.91 3.35 13.65
C ARG A 20 -8.55 4.83 13.66
N CYS A 21 -9.30 5.67 12.96
CA CYS A 21 -9.16 7.13 12.95
C CYS A 21 -10.17 7.81 13.86
N TYR A 22 -10.62 7.12 14.90
CA TYR A 22 -11.57 7.65 15.92
C TYR A 22 -12.89 8.13 15.31
N GLY A 23 -13.30 7.52 14.19
CA GLY A 23 -14.52 7.89 13.48
C GLY A 23 -14.41 9.19 12.68
N SER A 24 -13.24 9.81 12.63
CA SER A 24 -13.03 11.06 11.90
C SER A 24 -12.82 10.79 10.40
N LYS A 25 -13.85 11.08 9.62
CA LYS A 25 -13.81 10.97 8.17
C LYS A 25 -12.71 11.84 7.57
N ASP A 26 -12.62 13.09 8.02
CA ASP A 26 -11.62 14.03 7.50
C ASP A 26 -10.20 13.54 7.76
N LEU A 27 -9.93 13.03 8.96
CA LEU A 27 -8.63 12.48 9.29
C LEU A 27 -8.32 11.25 8.44
N TYR A 28 -9.27 10.33 8.32
CA TYR A 28 -9.09 9.12 7.53
C TYR A 28 -8.76 9.44 6.08
N LEU A 29 -9.57 10.29 5.43
CA LEU A 29 -9.37 10.65 4.03
C LEU A 29 -8.04 11.37 3.81
N LYS A 30 -7.64 12.23 4.75
CA LYS A 30 -6.35 12.93 4.69
C LYS A 30 -5.19 11.93 4.73
N LEU A 31 -5.23 10.99 5.67
CA LEU A 31 -4.16 9.99 5.80
C LEU A 31 -4.10 9.05 4.60
N VAL A 32 -5.27 8.64 4.08
CA VAL A 32 -5.33 7.82 2.87
C VAL A 32 -4.64 8.52 1.69
N CYS A 33 -4.86 9.80 1.52
CA CYS A 33 -4.29 10.55 0.40
C CYS A 33 -2.79 10.84 0.56
N MET A 34 -2.22 10.57 1.72
CA MET A 34 -0.77 10.62 1.91
C MET A 34 -0.07 9.36 1.39
N ILE A 35 -0.81 8.26 1.27
CA ILE A 35 -0.22 6.96 0.90
C ILE A 35 0.46 6.96 -0.47
N PRO A 36 -0.14 7.47 -1.55
CA PRO A 36 0.53 7.42 -2.87
C PRO A 36 1.90 8.09 -2.90
N GLY A 37 2.13 9.07 -2.03
CA GLY A 37 3.40 9.79 -1.94
C GLY A 37 4.42 9.16 -1.00
N ASP A 38 4.13 8.01 -0.41
CA ASP A 38 5.05 7.34 0.50
C ASP A 38 6.28 6.85 -0.29
N LYS A 39 7.46 7.28 0.15
CA LYS A 39 8.73 6.97 -0.52
C LYS A 39 9.08 5.48 -0.51
N ASN A 40 8.48 4.72 0.38
CA ASN A 40 8.75 3.29 0.46
C ASN A 40 8.29 2.54 -0.79
N PHE A 41 7.33 3.06 -1.56
CA PHE A 41 6.97 2.45 -2.85
C PHE A 41 8.15 2.48 -3.82
N GLU A 42 8.84 3.60 -3.92
CA GLU A 42 9.99 3.76 -4.81
C GLU A 42 11.18 2.95 -4.31
N THR A 43 11.45 3.00 -3.00
CA THR A 43 12.52 2.21 -2.38
C THR A 43 12.30 0.73 -2.62
N LEU A 44 11.06 0.25 -2.48
CA LEU A 44 10.71 -1.15 -2.75
C LEU A 44 11.04 -1.53 -4.18
N GLN A 45 10.57 -0.73 -5.14
CA GLN A 45 10.78 -1.00 -6.55
C GLN A 45 12.27 -1.02 -6.93
N GLN A 46 13.02 -0.03 -6.47
CA GLN A 46 14.44 0.10 -6.75
C GLN A 46 15.26 -1.02 -6.11
N SER A 47 14.93 -1.36 -4.86
CA SER A 47 15.63 -2.42 -4.12
C SER A 47 15.46 -3.78 -4.77
N VAL A 48 14.23 -4.12 -5.16
CA VAL A 48 13.94 -5.39 -5.82
C VAL A 48 14.65 -5.46 -7.18
N ALA A 49 14.62 -4.37 -7.94
CA ALA A 49 15.29 -4.30 -9.23
C ALA A 49 16.81 -4.49 -9.10
N ALA A 50 17.40 -4.01 -8.00
CA ALA A 50 18.81 -4.14 -7.71
C ALA A 50 19.19 -5.49 -7.07
N GLY A 51 18.20 -6.33 -6.76
CA GLY A 51 18.44 -7.59 -6.06
C GLY A 51 18.70 -7.44 -4.57
N ASP A 52 18.46 -6.26 -4.02
CA ASP A 52 18.60 -5.98 -2.59
C ASP A 52 17.29 -6.32 -1.87
N TYR A 53 17.09 -7.60 -1.62
CA TYR A 53 15.84 -8.09 -1.05
C TYR A 53 15.68 -7.73 0.42
N ARG A 54 16.77 -7.49 1.13
CA ARG A 54 16.72 -7.04 2.52
C ARG A 54 16.12 -5.64 2.60
N GLN A 55 16.62 -4.71 1.81
CA GLN A 55 16.10 -3.35 1.76
C GLN A 55 14.66 -3.33 1.23
N GLY A 56 14.37 -4.17 0.23
CA GLY A 56 13.02 -4.35 -0.28
C GLY A 56 12.07 -4.84 0.80
N PHE A 57 12.51 -5.79 1.62
CA PHE A 57 11.72 -6.26 2.75
C PHE A 57 11.39 -5.13 3.74
N GLU A 58 12.39 -4.33 4.09
CA GLU A 58 12.18 -3.23 5.05
C GLU A 58 11.17 -2.23 4.52
N ALA A 59 11.25 -1.87 3.23
CA ALA A 59 10.30 -0.97 2.61
C ALA A 59 8.88 -1.55 2.56
N ALA A 60 8.76 -2.83 2.17
CA ALA A 60 7.47 -3.51 2.12
C ALA A 60 6.85 -3.65 3.50
N HIS A 61 7.67 -3.97 4.51
CA HIS A 61 7.21 -4.08 5.89
C HIS A 61 6.64 -2.75 6.42
N ALA A 62 7.32 -1.64 6.12
CA ALA A 62 6.85 -0.32 6.50
C ALA A 62 5.51 0.02 5.80
N LEU A 63 5.39 -0.27 4.50
CA LEU A 63 4.14 -0.08 3.76
C LEU A 63 3.01 -0.93 4.33
N LYS A 64 3.30 -2.19 4.65
CA LYS A 64 2.31 -3.10 5.24
C LYS A 64 1.69 -2.50 6.50
N GLY A 65 2.51 -1.88 7.35
CA GLY A 65 2.04 -1.24 8.59
C GLY A 65 1.06 -0.12 8.32
N VAL A 66 1.42 0.83 7.46
CA VAL A 66 0.55 1.99 7.19
C VAL A 66 -0.70 1.59 6.41
N LEU A 67 -0.58 0.65 5.48
CA LEU A 67 -1.73 0.18 4.70
C LEU A 67 -2.73 -0.58 5.57
N GLY A 68 -2.25 -1.36 6.52
CA GLY A 68 -3.10 -2.05 7.49
C GLY A 68 -3.81 -1.08 8.42
N ASN A 69 -3.14 -0.04 8.88
CA ASN A 69 -3.71 0.97 9.75
C ASN A 69 -4.84 1.76 9.08
N LEU A 70 -4.81 1.87 7.76
CA LEU A 70 -5.84 2.59 7.00
C LEU A 70 -6.81 1.62 6.31
N SER A 71 -6.63 0.33 6.52
CA SER A 71 -7.50 -0.73 5.98
C SER A 71 -7.66 -0.64 4.45
N LEU A 72 -6.55 -0.32 3.77
CA LEU A 72 -6.48 -0.28 2.31
C LEU A 72 -6.22 -1.70 1.80
N THR A 73 -7.22 -2.54 1.92
CA THR A 73 -7.13 -4.00 1.77
C THR A 73 -6.47 -4.46 0.47
N PRO A 74 -6.81 -3.93 -0.72
CA PRO A 74 -6.17 -4.42 -1.96
C PRO A 74 -4.65 -4.23 -1.95
N LEU A 75 -4.17 -3.06 -1.55
CA LEU A 75 -2.75 -2.79 -1.43
C LEU A 75 -2.12 -3.60 -0.30
N TYR A 76 -2.81 -3.69 0.83
CA TYR A 76 -2.32 -4.43 2.00
C TYR A 76 -2.05 -5.90 1.66
N GLU A 77 -2.98 -6.55 0.97
CA GLU A 77 -2.85 -7.96 0.61
C GLU A 77 -1.66 -8.19 -0.32
N ARG A 78 -1.48 -7.35 -1.32
CA ARG A 78 -0.39 -7.50 -2.28
C ARG A 78 0.98 -7.20 -1.66
N ILE A 79 1.05 -6.16 -0.85
CA ILE A 79 2.29 -5.83 -0.13
C ILE A 79 2.61 -6.93 0.89
N SER A 80 1.61 -7.49 1.58
CA SER A 80 1.82 -8.59 2.53
C SER A 80 2.41 -9.82 1.86
N ALA A 81 1.87 -10.21 0.70
CA ALA A 81 2.38 -11.36 -0.05
C ALA A 81 3.84 -11.13 -0.50
N LEU A 82 4.11 -9.93 -1.01
CA LEU A 82 5.47 -9.55 -1.43
C LEU A 82 6.44 -9.55 -0.24
N THR A 83 6.00 -9.03 0.90
CA THR A 83 6.81 -8.98 2.12
C THR A 83 7.30 -10.37 2.52
N GLU A 84 6.43 -11.38 2.45
CA GLU A 84 6.82 -12.74 2.83
C GLU A 84 7.86 -13.35 1.88
N LEU A 85 7.74 -13.10 0.58
CA LEU A 85 8.76 -13.55 -0.39
C LEU A 85 10.10 -12.87 -0.14
N LEU A 86 10.08 -11.57 0.14
CA LEU A 86 11.31 -10.81 0.42
C LEU A 86 11.93 -11.20 1.76
N ARG A 87 11.10 -11.53 2.77
CA ARG A 87 11.58 -12.01 4.06
C ARG A 87 12.43 -13.29 3.88
N ALA A 88 11.96 -14.19 3.04
CA ALA A 88 12.65 -15.44 2.74
C ALA A 88 13.83 -15.24 1.76
N GLN A 89 14.05 -14.03 1.29
CA GLN A 89 15.03 -13.70 0.24
C GLN A 89 14.90 -14.63 -0.97
N GLN A 90 13.67 -14.97 -1.28
CA GLN A 90 13.36 -15.92 -2.35
C GLN A 90 13.43 -15.24 -3.70
N ALA A 91 14.22 -15.82 -4.61
CA ALA A 91 14.24 -15.36 -5.98
C ALA A 91 12.90 -15.68 -6.64
N ALA A 92 12.31 -14.67 -7.28
CA ALA A 92 11.02 -14.80 -7.94
C ALA A 92 10.91 -13.75 -9.03
N ASP A 93 9.93 -13.91 -9.90
CA ASP A 93 9.59 -12.86 -10.86
C ASP A 93 8.70 -11.84 -10.16
N TYR A 94 9.32 -10.79 -9.64
CA TYR A 94 8.62 -9.75 -8.89
C TYR A 94 7.90 -8.73 -9.78
N ALA A 95 8.19 -8.70 -11.06
CA ALA A 95 7.66 -7.68 -11.97
C ALA A 95 6.13 -7.62 -12.01
N PRO A 96 5.40 -8.76 -12.13
CA PRO A 96 3.94 -8.71 -12.11
C PRO A 96 3.37 -8.19 -10.80
N MET A 97 3.97 -8.59 -9.67
CA MET A 97 3.52 -8.14 -8.34
C MET A 97 3.72 -6.63 -8.17
N LEU A 98 4.89 -6.13 -8.57
CA LEU A 98 5.18 -4.71 -8.50
C LEU A 98 4.29 -3.89 -9.44
N ALA A 99 3.95 -4.44 -10.61
CA ALA A 99 3.04 -3.79 -11.56
C ALA A 99 1.62 -3.66 -10.98
N GLU A 100 1.12 -4.69 -10.30
CA GLU A 100 -0.18 -4.62 -9.63
C GLU A 100 -0.20 -3.57 -8.53
N ILE A 101 0.86 -3.53 -7.72
CA ILE A 101 1.00 -2.55 -6.63
C ILE A 101 1.03 -1.15 -7.22
N ALA A 102 1.79 -0.92 -8.29
CA ALA A 102 1.87 0.37 -8.95
C ALA A 102 0.51 0.81 -9.52
N ALA A 103 -0.23 -0.12 -10.11
CA ALA A 103 -1.56 0.17 -10.64
C ALA A 103 -2.53 0.60 -9.54
N LEU A 104 -2.53 -0.10 -8.40
CA LEU A 104 -3.39 0.23 -7.26
C LEU A 104 -2.99 1.56 -6.63
N ARG A 105 -1.68 1.82 -6.52
CA ARG A 105 -1.17 3.11 -6.04
C ARG A 105 -1.65 4.25 -6.93
N ASN A 106 -1.56 4.08 -8.24
CA ASN A 106 -2.00 5.08 -9.21
C ASN A 106 -3.51 5.31 -9.15
N GLU A 107 -4.29 4.25 -8.98
CA GLU A 107 -5.74 4.36 -8.82
C GLU A 107 -6.09 5.17 -7.58
N LEU A 108 -5.42 4.91 -6.47
CA LEU A 108 -5.62 5.66 -5.23
C LEU A 108 -5.21 7.12 -5.40
N ALA A 109 -4.08 7.38 -6.05
CA ALA A 109 -3.60 8.74 -6.32
C ALA A 109 -4.61 9.53 -7.15
N ALA A 110 -5.22 8.89 -8.14
CA ALA A 110 -6.23 9.53 -9.00
C ALA A 110 -7.47 9.93 -8.21
N MET A 111 -7.87 9.13 -7.21
CA MET A 111 -8.99 9.48 -6.33
C MET A 111 -8.69 10.71 -5.47
N CYS A 112 -7.44 10.88 -5.09
CA CYS A 112 -7.02 11.94 -4.18
C CYS A 112 -6.67 13.25 -4.89
N GLY A 113 -6.43 13.16 -6.19
CA GLY A 113 -6.11 14.30 -7.04
C GLY A 113 -7.34 15.00 -7.52
#